data_75322d6b3ddaede14a8dfcbd96bc2d37
#
_entry.id   75322d6b3ddaede14a8dfcbd96bc2d37
#
_cell.length_a   1.000
_cell.length_b   1.000
_cell.length_c   1.000
_cell.angle_alpha   90.00
_cell.angle_beta   90.00
_cell.angle_gamma   90.00
#
_symmetry.space_group_name_H-M   'P 1'
#
loop_
_entity.id
_entity.type
_entity.pdbx_description
1 polymer ?
#
loop_
_entity_poly.entity_id
_entity_poly.type
_entity_poly.pdbx_seq_one_letter_code
_entity_poly.pdbx_strand_id
1 'polypeptide(L)'
;MAGGGAATTRTPATTKRFCLILVKPSHYDDDGYVIQWFRSTIPSNSLAALYGLARDCRERRVLGDDVEIEIHPFDETNTRMHPKKLARMIRNAGDGMVMFVGVQSNQFPHTLDLARRLQKFGVKIAIGGFHVSGTMSMLGGNDPDIHRAKAMGLSLFAGEAEGRLEMVLQDAYKNQLKPLYNFMADLPGIDGMPIPLISSVRAQRTAGHVTSFDAGRGCPFQCSFCTIINVQGRKSRRRTPDDVERIIRENVAQGLRSFFITDDNFARNKDWEAILDRIIHLKEVEKLKLGFLIQVDTLCHKLPNFIKKCARAGVRRVFIGLENINPDNLAAAHKRQNKITEYRKMLLAWKEARIITYCGYITGFPNDTPESIKRDVEIVKKELPLDILEFFFLTPLPGSEDHQKLVQAGVPVDPDLNKYDLNHVCTGHAKMSKAEWENAYLTAWKTYYTMEHVETILRRLMAKRGPASNAIVLITWFMSAIHIEGVHPLESGVFRIKYRKDRRPTFPIEPIWTFYPKYWAESIGKVARLLSLYGTLRSMYKRLKKGRNKLKYMDVALTPVSDHDIEDLEMFHTPSAPAFIAQEQRREATNAAAREHAHSHAAA
;
A
#
# COMPACT_ATOMS: atom_id res chain seq x y z
N MET A 1 58.37 47.11 -24.55
CA MET A 1 58.19 45.67 -24.78
C MET A 1 56.91 45.25 -24.07
N ALA A 2 55.85 45.07 -24.82
CA ALA A 2 54.56 44.71 -24.31
C ALA A 2 54.42 43.17 -24.38
N GLY A 3 54.29 42.52 -23.21
CA GLY A 3 54.02 41.10 -23.11
C GLY A 3 52.49 40.84 -23.14
N GLY A 4 51.98 40.43 -24.29
CA GLY A 4 50.60 40.02 -24.43
C GLY A 4 50.37 38.65 -23.80
N GLY A 5 49.64 38.59 -22.68
CA GLY A 5 49.12 37.38 -22.10
C GLY A 5 47.93 36.90 -22.91
N ALA A 6 48.11 35.78 -23.62
CA ALA A 6 47.03 35.10 -24.32
C ALA A 6 46.06 34.52 -23.28
N ALA A 7 44.86 35.08 -23.16
CA ALA A 7 43.74 34.51 -22.43
C ALA A 7 43.27 33.26 -23.20
N THR A 8 43.59 32.07 -22.69
CA THR A 8 43.03 30.81 -23.16
C THR A 8 41.52 30.79 -22.85
N THR A 9 40.72 31.10 -23.85
CA THR A 9 39.28 30.88 -23.83
C THR A 9 39.03 29.37 -23.71
N ARG A 10 38.76 28.88 -22.48
CA ARG A 10 38.23 27.54 -22.26
C ARG A 10 36.85 27.47 -22.95
N THR A 11 36.80 26.77 -24.05
CA THR A 11 35.53 26.32 -24.64
C THR A 11 34.70 25.66 -23.53
N PRO A 12 33.45 26.04 -23.30
CA PRO A 12 32.65 25.37 -22.30
C PRO A 12 32.57 23.87 -22.66
N ALA A 13 33.10 23.03 -21.79
CA ALA A 13 33.02 21.59 -21.94
C ALA A 13 31.55 21.23 -22.08
N THR A 14 31.18 20.56 -23.17
CA THR A 14 29.83 20.06 -23.38
C THR A 14 29.50 19.09 -22.24
N THR A 15 28.62 19.50 -21.32
CA THR A 15 28.19 18.69 -20.19
C THR A 15 27.59 17.39 -20.72
N LYS A 16 28.18 16.27 -20.39
CA LYS A 16 27.63 14.94 -20.69
C LYS A 16 26.35 14.76 -19.90
N ARG A 17 25.38 14.04 -20.43
CA ARG A 17 24.13 13.77 -19.75
C ARG A 17 23.91 12.27 -19.58
N PHE A 18 23.35 11.88 -18.44
CA PHE A 18 22.94 10.51 -18.15
C PHE A 18 21.44 10.50 -17.81
N CYS A 19 20.64 9.87 -18.65
CA CYS A 19 19.19 9.83 -18.51
C CYS A 19 18.77 8.67 -17.60
N LEU A 20 18.35 8.96 -16.37
CA LEU A 20 17.81 8.00 -15.42
C LEU A 20 16.27 8.01 -15.48
N ILE A 21 15.69 6.91 -15.94
CA ILE A 21 14.24 6.73 -16.01
C ILE A 21 13.81 5.77 -14.90
N LEU A 22 13.00 6.25 -13.96
CA LEU A 22 12.43 5.46 -12.88
C LEU A 22 10.99 5.11 -13.24
N VAL A 23 10.64 3.83 -13.30
CA VAL A 23 9.29 3.35 -13.65
C VAL A 23 8.73 2.49 -12.53
N LYS A 24 7.63 2.93 -11.92
CA LYS A 24 6.77 2.06 -11.12
C LYS A 24 5.82 1.36 -12.09
N PRO A 25 5.95 0.05 -12.33
CA PRO A 25 5.13 -0.64 -13.31
C PRO A 25 3.71 -0.88 -12.80
N SER A 26 2.80 -1.14 -13.74
CA SER A 26 1.47 -1.69 -13.49
C SER A 26 1.47 -3.20 -13.78
N HIS A 27 0.29 -3.81 -13.88
CA HIS A 27 0.10 -5.21 -14.27
C HIS A 27 -1.09 -5.34 -15.25
N TYR A 28 -1.41 -6.54 -15.68
CA TYR A 28 -2.50 -6.79 -16.63
C TYR A 28 -3.83 -7.08 -15.91
N ASP A 29 -4.95 -6.64 -16.51
CA ASP A 29 -6.28 -7.13 -16.18
C ASP A 29 -6.55 -8.51 -16.83
N ASP A 30 -7.71 -9.11 -16.55
CA ASP A 30 -8.09 -10.43 -17.06
C ASP A 30 -8.24 -10.48 -18.59
N ASP A 31 -8.54 -9.34 -19.22
CA ASP A 31 -8.55 -9.20 -20.67
C ASP A 31 -7.14 -9.05 -21.26
N GLY A 32 -6.11 -8.99 -20.42
CA GLY A 32 -4.71 -8.81 -20.79
C GLY A 32 -4.30 -7.35 -21.03
N TYR A 33 -5.13 -6.36 -20.72
CA TYR A 33 -4.76 -4.96 -20.84
C TYR A 33 -4.08 -4.44 -19.58
N VAL A 34 -3.06 -3.61 -19.76
CA VAL A 34 -2.37 -2.95 -18.64
C VAL A 34 -3.36 -2.11 -17.83
N ILE A 35 -3.37 -2.27 -16.52
CA ILE A 35 -4.21 -1.48 -15.61
C ILE A 35 -3.70 -0.04 -15.53
N GLN A 36 -4.43 0.86 -16.17
CA GLN A 36 -4.10 2.29 -16.23
C GLN A 36 -5.34 3.17 -16.03
N TRP A 37 -5.11 4.32 -15.41
CA TRP A 37 -6.15 5.27 -15.05
C TRP A 37 -5.77 6.69 -15.48
N PHE A 38 -6.75 7.54 -15.72
CA PHE A 38 -6.51 8.97 -15.89
C PHE A 38 -5.84 9.56 -14.64
N ARG A 39 -6.29 9.10 -13.44
CA ARG A 39 -5.64 9.35 -12.15
C ARG A 39 -5.63 8.08 -11.32
N SER A 40 -4.48 7.69 -10.81
CA SER A 40 -4.36 6.61 -9.82
C SER A 40 -4.85 7.09 -8.44
N THR A 41 -5.19 6.17 -7.56
CA THR A 41 -5.66 6.52 -6.21
C THR A 41 -4.55 6.50 -5.16
N ILE A 42 -3.59 5.59 -5.29
CA ILE A 42 -2.51 5.41 -4.32
C ILE A 42 -1.18 5.86 -4.93
N PRO A 43 -0.47 6.81 -4.30
CA PRO A 43 0.87 7.20 -4.73
C PRO A 43 1.91 6.12 -4.38
N SER A 44 2.93 5.98 -5.22
CA SER A 44 4.02 5.03 -4.99
C SER A 44 5.09 5.62 -4.08
N ASN A 45 5.24 5.07 -2.86
CA ASN A 45 6.33 5.45 -1.97
C ASN A 45 7.69 5.01 -2.52
N SER A 46 7.81 3.84 -3.12
CA SER A 46 9.06 3.37 -3.73
C SER A 46 9.55 4.33 -4.82
N LEU A 47 8.63 4.83 -5.67
CA LEU A 47 9.00 5.82 -6.69
C LEU A 47 9.44 7.14 -6.07
N ALA A 48 8.76 7.60 -5.01
CA ALA A 48 9.11 8.83 -4.30
C ALA A 48 10.49 8.70 -3.59
N ALA A 49 10.75 7.56 -2.93
CA ALA A 49 12.02 7.29 -2.27
C ALA A 49 13.18 7.24 -3.27
N LEU A 50 13.03 6.45 -4.35
CA LEU A 50 14.07 6.34 -5.38
C LEU A 50 14.32 7.67 -6.12
N TYR A 51 13.28 8.47 -6.33
CA TYR A 51 13.44 9.81 -6.90
C TYR A 51 14.23 10.74 -5.97
N GLY A 52 13.97 10.69 -4.65
CA GLY A 52 14.74 11.45 -3.66
C GLY A 52 16.21 11.03 -3.62
N LEU A 53 16.49 9.72 -3.61
CA LEU A 53 17.84 9.17 -3.68
C LEU A 53 18.56 9.56 -4.99
N ALA A 54 17.87 9.54 -6.11
CA ALA A 54 18.44 9.94 -7.41
C ALA A 54 18.75 11.44 -7.46
N ARG A 55 17.90 12.29 -6.83
CA ARG A 55 18.20 13.73 -6.68
C ARG A 55 19.48 13.96 -5.89
N ASP A 56 19.65 13.27 -4.77
CA ASP A 56 20.87 13.32 -3.96
C ASP A 56 22.11 12.92 -4.78
N CYS A 57 22.02 11.80 -5.52
CA CYS A 57 23.10 11.37 -6.42
C CYS A 57 23.42 12.43 -7.47
N ARG A 58 22.41 13.10 -8.05
CA ARG A 58 22.60 14.20 -9.00
C ARG A 58 23.29 15.41 -8.33
N GLU A 59 22.82 15.82 -7.15
CA GLU A 59 23.35 16.96 -6.41
C GLU A 59 24.80 16.75 -5.97
N ARG A 60 25.15 15.51 -5.58
CA ARG A 60 26.54 15.10 -5.25
C ARG A 60 27.41 14.79 -6.47
N ARG A 61 26.86 14.86 -7.70
CA ARG A 61 27.56 14.58 -8.96
C ARG A 61 28.30 13.24 -8.98
N VAL A 62 27.62 12.18 -8.53
CA VAL A 62 28.23 10.84 -8.33
C VAL A 62 28.81 10.19 -9.60
N LEU A 63 28.47 10.69 -10.78
CA LEU A 63 29.00 10.20 -12.08
C LEU A 63 30.19 11.04 -12.60
N GLY A 64 30.56 12.12 -11.90
CA GLY A 64 31.61 13.07 -12.27
C GLY A 64 31.06 14.49 -12.46
N ASP A 65 31.93 15.48 -12.32
CA ASP A 65 31.56 16.89 -12.39
C ASP A 65 31.08 17.35 -13.76
N ASP A 66 31.46 16.63 -14.81
CA ASP A 66 31.13 16.86 -16.21
C ASP A 66 29.85 16.11 -16.65
N VAL A 67 29.19 15.34 -15.74
CA VAL A 67 28.01 14.51 -16.06
C VAL A 67 26.78 15.00 -15.28
N GLU A 68 25.74 15.41 -15.99
CA GLU A 68 24.44 15.76 -15.43
C GLU A 68 23.49 14.53 -15.47
N ILE A 69 22.87 14.19 -14.33
CA ILE A 69 21.87 13.14 -14.24
C ILE A 69 20.48 13.75 -14.46
N GLU A 70 19.85 13.44 -15.61
CA GLU A 70 18.45 13.78 -15.92
C GLU A 70 17.51 12.71 -15.33
N ILE A 71 16.63 13.06 -14.38
CA ILE A 71 15.80 12.10 -13.65
C ILE A 71 14.35 12.20 -14.11
N HIS A 72 13.78 11.10 -14.58
CA HIS A 72 12.42 11.00 -15.09
C HIS A 72 11.59 9.94 -14.35
N PRO A 73 10.82 10.30 -13.30
CA PRO A 73 9.94 9.37 -12.60
C PRO A 73 8.61 9.18 -13.34
N PHE A 74 8.20 7.92 -13.52
CA PHE A 74 6.92 7.54 -14.13
C PHE A 74 6.19 6.50 -13.27
N ASP A 75 4.92 6.77 -12.99
CA ASP A 75 4.00 5.76 -12.46
C ASP A 75 3.12 5.27 -13.61
N GLU A 76 3.27 4.00 -14.00
CA GLU A 76 2.55 3.44 -15.13
C GLU A 76 1.06 3.29 -14.85
N THR A 77 0.63 3.25 -13.59
CA THR A 77 -0.80 3.22 -13.27
C THR A 77 -1.57 4.46 -13.73
N ASN A 78 -0.85 5.57 -14.03
CA ASN A 78 -1.45 6.82 -14.53
C ASN A 78 -0.70 7.45 -15.71
N THR A 79 0.32 6.78 -16.22
CA THR A 79 1.14 7.28 -17.34
C THR A 79 1.51 6.15 -18.26
N ARG A 80 1.11 6.24 -19.54
CA ARG A 80 1.45 5.22 -20.53
C ARG A 80 2.94 5.15 -20.79
N MET A 81 3.50 3.92 -20.77
CA MET A 81 4.88 3.66 -21.15
C MET A 81 5.02 3.44 -22.66
N HIS A 82 5.92 4.19 -23.26
CA HIS A 82 6.23 4.09 -24.68
C HIS A 82 7.72 3.72 -24.86
N PRO A 83 8.08 2.42 -25.03
CA PRO A 83 9.49 1.98 -25.10
C PRO A 83 10.35 2.77 -26.09
N LYS A 84 9.82 3.06 -27.30
CA LYS A 84 10.52 3.88 -28.30
C LYS A 84 10.80 5.30 -27.80
N LYS A 85 9.87 5.92 -27.05
CA LYS A 85 10.05 7.27 -26.49
C LYS A 85 11.10 7.25 -25.38
N LEU A 86 11.03 6.27 -24.47
CA LEU A 86 12.00 6.13 -23.39
C LEU A 86 13.42 5.89 -23.93
N ALA A 87 13.55 5.00 -24.91
CA ALA A 87 14.83 4.77 -25.59
C ALA A 87 15.36 6.02 -26.33
N ARG A 88 14.48 6.83 -26.91
CA ARG A 88 14.87 8.10 -27.53
C ARG A 88 15.37 9.12 -26.49
N MET A 89 14.74 9.19 -25.31
CA MET A 89 15.21 10.06 -24.22
C MET A 89 16.64 9.71 -23.81
N ILE A 90 16.93 8.42 -23.61
CA ILE A 90 18.29 7.94 -23.29
C ILE A 90 19.27 8.27 -24.41
N ARG A 91 18.92 8.01 -25.67
CA ARG A 91 19.77 8.31 -26.82
C ARG A 91 20.09 9.80 -26.95
N ASN A 92 19.10 10.66 -26.70
CA ASN A 92 19.28 12.12 -26.78
C ASN A 92 20.16 12.66 -25.64
N ALA A 93 20.25 11.97 -24.51
CA ALA A 93 21.16 12.28 -23.42
C ALA A 93 22.59 11.75 -23.69
N GLY A 94 22.74 10.78 -24.59
CA GLY A 94 24.01 10.12 -24.90
C GLY A 94 24.19 8.79 -24.15
N ASP A 95 23.77 8.71 -22.88
CA ASP A 95 23.75 7.50 -22.06
C ASP A 95 22.60 7.51 -21.05
N GLY A 96 22.28 6.36 -20.45
CA GLY A 96 21.24 6.27 -19.44
C GLY A 96 20.77 4.84 -19.19
N MET A 97 19.77 4.74 -18.29
CA MET A 97 19.16 3.46 -17.94
C MET A 97 17.68 3.60 -17.55
N VAL A 98 16.97 2.49 -17.57
CA VAL A 98 15.63 2.35 -16.98
C VAL A 98 15.73 1.51 -15.72
N MET A 99 15.20 2.00 -14.62
CA MET A 99 15.02 1.25 -13.38
C MET A 99 13.52 1.01 -13.12
N PHE A 100 13.10 -0.25 -13.06
CA PHE A 100 11.78 -0.62 -12.56
C PHE A 100 11.84 -0.70 -11.04
N VAL A 101 11.03 0.14 -10.38
CA VAL A 101 11.14 0.37 -8.94
C VAL A 101 9.89 -0.06 -8.19
N GLY A 102 10.06 -0.66 -7.00
CA GLY A 102 8.96 -1.11 -6.18
C GLY A 102 8.11 -2.21 -6.82
N VAL A 103 8.73 -3.05 -7.65
CA VAL A 103 8.03 -4.10 -8.40
C VAL A 103 7.48 -5.15 -7.45
N GLN A 104 6.16 -5.34 -7.47
CA GLN A 104 5.43 -6.38 -6.75
C GLN A 104 5.28 -7.64 -7.62
N SER A 105 4.84 -8.74 -7.01
CA SER A 105 4.75 -10.03 -7.71
C SER A 105 3.81 -9.97 -8.91
N ASN A 106 2.61 -9.37 -8.77
CA ASN A 106 1.65 -9.21 -9.86
C ASN A 106 2.16 -8.30 -11.00
N GLN A 107 3.10 -7.41 -10.72
CA GLN A 107 3.68 -6.48 -11.70
C GLN A 107 4.87 -7.10 -12.46
N PHE A 108 5.47 -8.16 -11.93
CA PHE A 108 6.71 -8.72 -12.46
C PHE A 108 6.56 -9.26 -13.90
N PRO A 109 5.50 -10.00 -14.29
CA PRO A 109 5.29 -10.45 -15.66
C PRO A 109 5.26 -9.29 -16.67
N HIS A 110 4.50 -8.24 -16.37
CA HIS A 110 4.43 -7.06 -17.24
C HIS A 110 5.76 -6.31 -17.30
N THR A 111 6.49 -6.24 -16.18
CA THR A 111 7.83 -5.65 -16.13
C THR A 111 8.79 -6.36 -17.07
N LEU A 112 8.78 -7.69 -17.10
CA LEU A 112 9.61 -8.47 -18.04
C LEU A 112 9.22 -8.23 -19.51
N ASP A 113 7.91 -8.12 -19.81
CA ASP A 113 7.45 -7.83 -21.17
C ASP A 113 7.85 -6.42 -21.61
N LEU A 114 7.79 -5.44 -20.73
CA LEU A 114 8.23 -4.08 -21.00
C LEU A 114 9.76 -4.00 -21.14
N ALA A 115 10.50 -4.71 -20.29
CA ALA A 115 11.95 -4.84 -20.37
C ALA A 115 12.39 -5.44 -21.72
N ARG A 116 11.76 -6.53 -22.17
CA ARG A 116 12.03 -7.14 -23.48
C ARG A 116 11.81 -6.17 -24.65
N ARG A 117 10.79 -5.29 -24.53
CA ARG A 117 10.53 -4.25 -25.55
C ARG A 117 11.59 -3.15 -25.54
N LEU A 118 12.15 -2.80 -24.38
CA LEU A 118 13.22 -1.82 -24.23
C LEU A 118 14.58 -2.36 -24.66
N GLN A 119 14.88 -3.65 -24.41
CA GLN A 119 16.11 -4.30 -24.82
C GLN A 119 16.34 -4.27 -26.34
N LYS A 120 15.26 -4.26 -27.15
CA LYS A 120 15.34 -4.10 -28.60
C LYS A 120 16.02 -2.77 -29.03
N PHE A 121 16.19 -1.83 -28.11
CA PHE A 121 16.84 -0.54 -28.33
C PHE A 121 18.18 -0.40 -27.59
N GLY A 122 18.71 -1.51 -27.02
CA GLY A 122 19.98 -1.49 -26.30
C GLY A 122 19.93 -0.78 -24.94
N VAL A 123 18.75 -0.62 -24.33
CA VAL A 123 18.59 0.09 -23.05
C VAL A 123 19.10 -0.77 -21.89
N LYS A 124 19.91 -0.18 -21.01
CA LYS A 124 20.32 -0.77 -19.73
C LYS A 124 19.13 -0.81 -18.77
N ILE A 125 18.89 -1.95 -18.12
CA ILE A 125 17.68 -2.14 -17.29
C ILE A 125 18.05 -2.77 -15.95
N ALA A 126 17.53 -2.17 -14.86
CA ALA A 126 17.54 -2.78 -13.54
C ALA A 126 16.10 -2.93 -12.99
N ILE A 127 15.87 -3.97 -12.19
CA ILE A 127 14.57 -4.28 -11.56
C ILE A 127 14.80 -4.48 -10.06
N GLY A 128 14.07 -3.71 -9.23
CA GLY A 128 14.07 -3.84 -7.79
C GLY A 128 12.67 -3.69 -7.19
N GLY A 129 12.44 -4.29 -6.03
CA GLY A 129 11.17 -4.21 -5.32
C GLY A 129 10.88 -5.47 -4.51
N PHE A 130 9.64 -5.54 -4.00
CA PHE A 130 9.24 -6.61 -3.08
C PHE A 130 9.33 -8.01 -3.68
N HIS A 131 9.01 -8.18 -4.96
CA HIS A 131 9.12 -9.51 -5.60
C HIS A 131 10.56 -10.02 -5.58
N VAL A 132 11.51 -9.23 -6.09
CA VAL A 132 12.93 -9.62 -6.12
C VAL A 132 13.47 -9.81 -4.70
N SER A 133 13.21 -8.87 -3.81
CA SER A 133 13.70 -8.91 -2.42
C SER A 133 13.09 -10.07 -1.64
N GLY A 134 11.79 -10.31 -1.78
CA GLY A 134 11.09 -11.40 -1.10
C GLY A 134 11.56 -12.78 -1.55
N THR A 135 11.72 -12.97 -2.86
CA THR A 135 12.24 -14.22 -3.42
C THR A 135 13.68 -14.48 -2.97
N MET A 136 14.53 -13.44 -2.97
CA MET A 136 15.90 -13.56 -2.48
C MET A 136 15.95 -13.88 -0.97
N SER A 137 15.08 -13.27 -0.17
CA SER A 137 15.02 -13.47 1.28
C SER A 137 14.57 -14.89 1.67
N MET A 138 13.52 -15.39 1.02
CA MET A 138 12.83 -16.61 1.46
C MET A 138 13.19 -17.85 0.65
N LEU A 139 13.61 -17.72 -0.61
CA LEU A 139 13.96 -18.82 -1.51
C LEU A 139 15.42 -18.78 -2.01
N GLY A 140 16.24 -17.85 -1.49
CA GLY A 140 17.63 -17.69 -1.96
C GLY A 140 17.76 -17.34 -3.44
N GLY A 141 16.68 -16.85 -4.06
CA GLY A 141 16.64 -16.56 -5.50
C GLY A 141 16.41 -17.78 -6.39
N ASN A 142 16.07 -18.93 -5.83
CA ASN A 142 15.70 -20.13 -6.59
C ASN A 142 14.20 -20.02 -7.01
N ASP A 143 13.97 -19.23 -8.04
CA ASP A 143 12.65 -18.92 -8.56
C ASP A 143 12.71 -18.82 -10.09
N PRO A 144 11.75 -19.40 -10.82
CA PRO A 144 11.75 -19.42 -12.29
C PRO A 144 11.75 -18.02 -12.92
N ASP A 145 11.05 -17.06 -12.33
CA ASP A 145 10.95 -15.70 -12.87
C ASP A 145 12.24 -14.90 -12.63
N ILE A 146 12.91 -15.11 -11.49
CA ILE A 146 14.25 -14.58 -11.23
C ILE A 146 15.27 -15.15 -12.22
N HIS A 147 15.22 -16.46 -12.48
CA HIS A 147 16.09 -17.09 -13.49
C HIS A 147 15.82 -16.54 -14.89
N ARG A 148 14.54 -16.35 -15.25
CA ARG A 148 14.15 -15.75 -16.53
C ARG A 148 14.68 -14.33 -16.69
N ALA A 149 14.55 -13.50 -15.65
CA ALA A 149 15.08 -12.12 -15.67
C ALA A 149 16.60 -12.09 -15.87
N LYS A 150 17.34 -12.95 -15.15
CA LYS A 150 18.79 -13.10 -15.31
C LYS A 150 19.17 -13.59 -16.72
N ALA A 151 18.46 -14.59 -17.26
CA ALA A 151 18.68 -15.09 -18.61
C ALA A 151 18.41 -14.04 -19.70
N MET A 152 17.54 -13.06 -19.42
CA MET A 152 17.34 -11.89 -20.27
C MET A 152 18.46 -10.84 -20.15
N GLY A 153 19.48 -11.05 -19.31
CA GLY A 153 20.55 -10.06 -19.09
C GLY A 153 20.10 -8.82 -18.30
N LEU A 154 19.04 -8.93 -17.50
CA LEU A 154 18.58 -7.84 -16.65
C LEU A 154 19.35 -7.80 -15.33
N SER A 155 19.60 -6.61 -14.80
CA SER A 155 20.16 -6.43 -13.46
C SER A 155 19.05 -6.48 -12.43
N LEU A 156 19.20 -7.29 -11.39
CA LEU A 156 18.26 -7.41 -10.29
C LEU A 156 18.81 -6.73 -9.04
N PHE A 157 17.93 -6.06 -8.28
CA PHE A 157 18.28 -5.40 -7.02
C PHE A 157 17.38 -5.93 -5.90
N ALA A 158 17.97 -6.56 -4.90
CA ALA A 158 17.31 -7.05 -3.71
C ALA A 158 17.77 -6.25 -2.48
N GLY A 159 16.82 -5.78 -1.67
CA GLY A 159 17.05 -4.93 -0.50
C GLY A 159 16.65 -3.48 -0.73
N GLU A 160 17.20 -2.59 0.09
CA GLU A 160 16.89 -1.16 0.09
C GLU A 160 18.03 -0.36 -0.58
N ALA A 161 17.67 0.73 -1.25
CA ALA A 161 18.59 1.46 -2.14
C ALA A 161 19.36 2.60 -1.42
N GLU A 162 19.01 2.90 -0.18
CA GLU A 162 19.67 3.92 0.63
C GLU A 162 21.17 3.62 0.78
N GLY A 163 22.01 4.60 0.42
CA GLY A 163 23.46 4.45 0.41
C GLY A 163 24.03 3.54 -0.69
N ARG A 164 23.20 3.02 -1.62
CA ARG A 164 23.61 2.01 -2.63
C ARG A 164 23.28 2.38 -4.07
N LEU A 165 22.36 3.34 -4.27
CA LEU A 165 21.97 3.77 -5.62
C LEU A 165 23.15 4.32 -6.40
N GLU A 166 24.05 5.04 -5.74
CA GLU A 166 25.28 5.60 -6.35
C GLU A 166 26.10 4.52 -7.05
N MET A 167 26.38 3.39 -6.39
CA MET A 167 27.13 2.27 -6.97
C MET A 167 26.44 1.73 -8.23
N VAL A 168 25.13 1.56 -8.21
CA VAL A 168 24.37 1.06 -9.37
C VAL A 168 24.45 2.04 -10.55
N LEU A 169 24.38 3.36 -10.27
CA LEU A 169 24.51 4.39 -11.30
C LEU A 169 25.93 4.44 -11.89
N GLN A 170 26.96 4.31 -11.04
CA GLN A 170 28.36 4.26 -11.50
C GLN A 170 28.63 3.00 -12.35
N ASP A 171 28.15 1.83 -11.91
CA ASP A 171 28.27 0.59 -12.69
C ASP A 171 27.53 0.71 -14.03
N ALA A 172 26.34 1.32 -14.05
CA ALA A 172 25.60 1.58 -15.28
C ALA A 172 26.35 2.52 -16.23
N TYR A 173 26.91 3.60 -15.71
CA TYR A 173 27.69 4.58 -16.50
C TYR A 173 28.96 3.94 -17.11
N LYS A 174 29.60 3.03 -16.37
CA LYS A 174 30.78 2.28 -16.83
C LYS A 174 30.44 1.05 -17.70
N ASN A 175 29.16 0.77 -17.99
CA ASN A 175 28.68 -0.45 -18.66
C ASN A 175 29.07 -1.75 -17.92
N GLN A 176 29.07 -1.73 -16.59
CA GLN A 176 29.49 -2.82 -15.70
C GLN A 176 28.38 -3.26 -14.74
N LEU A 177 27.09 -3.09 -15.15
CA LEU A 177 25.97 -3.54 -14.34
C LEU A 177 26.10 -5.03 -13.99
N LYS A 178 25.95 -5.33 -12.69
CA LYS A 178 25.97 -6.72 -12.20
C LYS A 178 24.62 -7.39 -12.46
N PRO A 179 24.59 -8.70 -12.69
CA PRO A 179 23.32 -9.44 -12.82
C PRO A 179 22.46 -9.39 -11.55
N LEU A 180 23.10 -9.24 -10.38
CA LEU A 180 22.42 -9.17 -9.09
C LEU A 180 23.18 -8.27 -8.11
N TYR A 181 22.47 -7.33 -7.53
CA TYR A 181 22.83 -6.57 -6.33
C TYR A 181 21.99 -7.09 -5.16
N ASN A 182 22.59 -7.78 -4.20
CA ASN A 182 21.87 -8.38 -3.08
C ASN A 182 22.34 -7.79 -1.75
N PHE A 183 21.45 -7.03 -1.11
CA PHE A 183 21.69 -6.37 0.18
C PHE A 183 20.66 -6.80 1.25
N MET A 184 20.05 -7.97 1.08
CA MET A 184 19.03 -8.46 2.03
C MET A 184 19.57 -8.71 3.45
N ALA A 185 20.87 -8.98 3.58
CA ALA A 185 21.50 -9.19 4.89
C ALA A 185 21.83 -7.88 5.63
N ASP A 186 21.79 -6.73 4.93
CA ASP A 186 22.20 -5.45 5.46
C ASP A 186 21.11 -4.40 5.19
N LEU A 187 20.24 -4.18 6.17
CA LEU A 187 19.17 -3.19 6.09
C LEU A 187 19.66 -1.83 6.62
N PRO A 188 19.68 -0.78 5.79
CA PRO A 188 20.23 0.53 6.18
C PRO A 188 19.35 1.25 7.21
N GLY A 189 19.94 2.11 8.03
CA GLY A 189 19.22 3.18 8.72
C GLY A 189 18.56 4.12 7.71
N ILE A 190 17.48 4.78 8.10
CA ILE A 190 16.80 5.74 7.23
C ILE A 190 16.78 7.17 7.81
N ASP A 191 17.34 7.35 9.01
CA ASP A 191 17.57 8.64 9.64
C ASP A 191 18.61 9.46 8.85
N GLY A 192 18.29 10.71 8.60
CA GLY A 192 19.16 11.61 7.82
C GLY A 192 19.32 11.28 6.33
N MET A 193 18.74 10.16 5.86
CA MET A 193 18.80 9.76 4.44
C MET A 193 17.99 10.71 3.54
N PRO A 194 18.31 10.77 2.23
CA PRO A 194 17.51 11.54 1.27
C PRO A 194 16.03 11.27 1.41
N ILE A 195 15.24 12.33 1.36
CA ILE A 195 13.81 12.25 1.64
C ILE A 195 13.00 11.76 0.42
N PRO A 196 11.93 10.98 0.64
CA PRO A 196 10.97 10.67 -0.40
C PRO A 196 10.32 11.94 -0.93
N LEU A 197 10.37 12.14 -2.23
CA LEU A 197 9.78 13.30 -2.90
C LEU A 197 9.27 12.91 -4.27
N ILE A 198 8.21 13.59 -4.73
CA ILE A 198 7.76 13.52 -6.11
C ILE A 198 7.35 14.92 -6.56
N SER A 199 7.57 15.25 -7.83
CA SER A 199 7.18 16.56 -8.33
C SER A 199 5.66 16.75 -8.31
N SER A 200 5.20 17.98 -8.06
CA SER A 200 3.76 18.33 -8.02
C SER A 200 3.02 17.93 -9.32
N VAL A 201 3.69 18.05 -10.48
CA VAL A 201 3.14 17.62 -11.78
C VAL A 201 2.82 16.12 -11.79
N ARG A 202 3.63 15.31 -11.14
CA ARG A 202 3.38 13.85 -11.03
C ARG A 202 2.33 13.56 -9.97
N ALA A 203 2.38 14.23 -8.83
CA ALA A 203 1.38 14.09 -7.76
C ALA A 203 -0.04 14.49 -8.21
N GLN A 204 -0.18 15.44 -9.14
CA GLN A 204 -1.47 15.81 -9.76
C GLN A 204 -2.13 14.68 -10.54
N ARG A 205 -1.38 13.66 -10.94
CA ARG A 205 -1.92 12.43 -11.55
C ARG A 205 -2.46 11.42 -10.54
N THR A 206 -2.39 11.72 -9.25
CA THR A 206 -3.03 10.95 -8.18
C THR A 206 -4.33 11.64 -7.78
N ALA A 207 -5.40 10.88 -7.55
CA ALA A 207 -6.68 11.39 -7.08
C ALA A 207 -6.50 12.06 -5.69
N GLY A 208 -6.98 13.30 -5.55
CA GLY A 208 -6.81 14.07 -4.31
C GLY A 208 -5.41 14.66 -4.12
N HIS A 209 -4.53 14.61 -5.11
CA HIS A 209 -3.16 15.14 -5.06
C HIS A 209 -2.40 14.64 -3.82
N VAL A 210 -2.53 13.34 -3.54
CA VAL A 210 -1.87 12.68 -2.41
C VAL A 210 -0.45 12.30 -2.79
N THR A 211 0.49 12.53 -1.88
CA THR A 211 1.85 11.99 -1.93
C THR A 211 2.08 11.02 -0.79
N SER A 212 3.13 10.23 -0.84
CA SER A 212 3.47 9.27 0.20
C SER A 212 4.91 9.43 0.69
N PHE A 213 5.13 9.04 1.93
CA PHE A 213 6.46 8.88 2.51
C PHE A 213 6.42 7.84 3.64
N ASP A 214 7.55 7.25 3.91
CA ASP A 214 7.78 6.40 5.07
C ASP A 214 8.41 7.22 6.20
N ALA A 215 7.78 7.22 7.39
CA ALA A 215 8.39 7.71 8.62
C ALA A 215 9.17 6.58 9.31
N GLY A 216 8.84 5.33 9.01
CA GLY A 216 9.54 4.14 9.47
C GLY A 216 9.33 2.93 8.58
N ARG A 217 10.20 1.92 8.73
CA ARG A 217 10.14 0.63 8.02
C ARG A 217 10.36 -0.52 8.99
N GLY A 218 9.76 -1.67 8.68
CA GLY A 218 9.84 -2.88 9.49
C GLY A 218 8.75 -2.95 10.55
N CYS A 219 8.35 -4.20 10.88
CA CYS A 219 7.25 -4.48 11.79
C CYS A 219 7.66 -5.54 12.82
N PRO A 220 7.41 -5.36 14.13
CA PRO A 220 7.85 -6.30 15.17
C PRO A 220 7.03 -7.59 15.23
N PHE A 221 5.92 -7.68 14.52
CA PHE A 221 5.02 -8.83 14.53
C PHE A 221 5.52 -9.98 13.65
N GLN A 222 4.81 -11.12 13.66
CA GLN A 222 5.27 -12.37 13.04
C GLN A 222 4.21 -13.01 12.13
N CYS A 223 3.38 -12.18 11.49
CA CYS A 223 2.30 -12.68 10.63
C CYS A 223 2.87 -13.51 9.47
N SER A 224 2.43 -14.78 9.32
CA SER A 224 2.99 -15.72 8.36
C SER A 224 2.77 -15.35 6.89
N PHE A 225 1.66 -14.68 6.60
CA PHE A 225 1.34 -14.19 5.25
C PHE A 225 2.09 -12.90 4.85
N CYS A 226 2.75 -12.23 5.79
CA CYS A 226 3.31 -10.90 5.58
C CYS A 226 4.73 -10.96 5.00
N THR A 227 4.97 -10.25 3.88
CA THR A 227 6.29 -10.14 3.25
C THR A 227 7.20 -9.12 3.94
N ILE A 228 6.61 -8.11 4.59
CA ILE A 228 7.33 -6.96 5.17
C ILE A 228 8.42 -7.39 6.14
N ILE A 229 8.08 -8.27 7.08
CA ILE A 229 8.99 -8.71 8.12
C ILE A 229 10.23 -9.44 7.61
N ASN A 230 10.14 -10.02 6.42
CA ASN A 230 11.21 -10.76 5.77
C ASN A 230 12.00 -9.90 4.76
N VAL A 231 11.42 -8.79 4.30
CA VAL A 231 12.04 -7.86 3.34
C VAL A 231 12.59 -6.61 4.02
N GLN A 232 11.84 -6.03 4.95
CA GLN A 232 12.23 -4.79 5.66
C GLN A 232 12.64 -5.04 7.13
N GLY A 233 12.55 -6.29 7.58
CA GLY A 233 12.98 -6.68 8.92
C GLY A 233 11.95 -6.46 10.02
N ARG A 234 12.30 -6.93 11.22
CA ARG A 234 11.44 -6.92 12.41
C ARG A 234 11.74 -5.77 13.39
N LYS A 235 12.75 -4.97 13.12
CA LYS A 235 13.07 -3.77 13.91
C LYS A 235 12.56 -2.54 13.20
N SER A 236 11.83 -1.68 13.92
CA SER A 236 11.45 -0.38 13.40
C SER A 236 12.70 0.48 13.17
N ARG A 237 13.04 0.73 11.92
CA ARG A 237 14.02 1.72 11.46
C ARG A 237 13.23 2.95 11.08
N ARG A 238 13.64 4.12 11.49
CA ARG A 238 12.80 5.31 11.47
C ARG A 238 13.53 6.55 11.05
N ARG A 239 12.80 7.49 10.49
CA ARG A 239 13.25 8.87 10.25
C ARG A 239 13.10 9.69 11.53
N THR A 240 13.92 10.69 11.68
CA THR A 240 13.79 11.64 12.79
C THR A 240 12.56 12.53 12.59
N PRO A 241 12.02 13.18 13.65
CA PRO A 241 11.00 14.21 13.51
C PRO A 241 11.42 15.35 12.56
N ASP A 242 12.70 15.69 12.51
CA ASP A 242 13.25 16.73 11.60
C ASP A 242 13.21 16.27 10.14
N ASP A 243 13.50 14.99 9.85
CA ASP A 243 13.34 14.43 8.52
C ASP A 243 11.89 14.50 8.06
N VAL A 244 10.93 14.13 8.94
CA VAL A 244 9.49 14.17 8.63
C VAL A 244 9.05 15.62 8.39
N GLU A 245 9.51 16.57 9.19
CA GLU A 245 9.23 18.00 8.96
C GLU A 245 9.76 18.45 7.61
N ARG A 246 11.00 18.11 7.26
CA ARG A 246 11.62 18.44 5.96
C ARG A 246 10.81 17.89 4.81
N ILE A 247 10.36 16.61 4.89
CA ILE A 247 9.48 15.98 3.90
C ILE A 247 8.18 16.79 3.73
N ILE A 248 7.54 17.15 4.83
CA ILE A 248 6.28 17.91 4.80
C ILE A 248 6.52 19.30 4.17
N ARG A 249 7.55 20.03 4.58
CA ARG A 249 7.84 21.38 4.09
C ARG A 249 8.15 21.38 2.60
N GLU A 250 8.99 20.46 2.10
CA GLU A 250 9.31 20.39 0.67
C GLU A 250 8.09 20.05 -0.18
N ASN A 251 7.21 19.18 0.31
CA ASN A 251 5.95 18.88 -0.39
C ASN A 251 4.95 20.05 -0.33
N VAL A 252 4.82 20.72 0.84
CA VAL A 252 3.95 21.91 0.99
C VAL A 252 4.41 23.05 0.09
N ALA A 253 5.72 23.26 -0.06
CA ALA A 253 6.28 24.25 -0.98
C ALA A 253 5.86 24.01 -2.44
N GLN A 254 5.59 22.76 -2.82
CA GLN A 254 5.05 22.38 -4.12
C GLN A 254 3.49 22.39 -4.18
N GLY A 255 2.80 22.79 -3.11
CA GLY A 255 1.34 22.81 -3.01
C GLY A 255 0.69 21.49 -2.57
N LEU A 256 1.48 20.47 -2.21
CA LEU A 256 0.99 19.17 -1.76
C LEU A 256 0.75 19.19 -0.24
N ARG A 257 -0.46 18.81 0.19
CA ARG A 257 -0.90 18.92 1.59
C ARG A 257 -1.57 17.67 2.13
N SER A 258 -1.68 16.64 1.29
CA SER A 258 -2.29 15.36 1.65
C SER A 258 -1.25 14.25 1.53
N PHE A 259 -1.08 13.49 2.61
CA PHE A 259 0.00 12.52 2.75
C PHE A 259 -0.52 11.14 3.12
N PHE A 260 0.08 10.13 2.57
CA PHE A 260 -0.01 8.78 3.08
C PHE A 260 1.33 8.43 3.76
N ILE A 261 1.31 8.25 5.08
CA ILE A 261 2.46 7.73 5.82
C ILE A 261 2.41 6.20 5.68
N THR A 262 3.38 5.66 4.94
CA THR A 262 3.39 4.26 4.50
C THR A 262 4.13 3.32 5.46
N ASP A 263 4.34 3.74 6.70
CA ASP A 263 4.87 2.85 7.73
C ASP A 263 4.02 1.57 7.79
N ASP A 264 4.65 0.42 7.84
CA ASP A 264 3.96 -0.86 7.95
C ASP A 264 3.09 -0.95 9.21
N ASN A 265 3.46 -0.17 10.24
CA ASN A 265 2.69 0.00 11.46
C ASN A 265 3.15 1.26 12.20
N PHE A 266 2.53 2.40 11.92
CA PHE A 266 2.94 3.68 12.50
C PHE A 266 2.82 3.69 14.05
N ALA A 267 1.88 2.94 14.63
CA ALA A 267 1.74 2.82 16.07
C ALA A 267 2.93 2.10 16.74
N ARG A 268 3.79 1.41 15.97
CA ARG A 268 5.00 0.73 16.45
C ARG A 268 6.29 1.45 16.06
N ASN A 269 6.20 2.58 15.36
CA ASN A 269 7.31 3.49 15.17
C ASN A 269 7.69 4.09 16.55
N LYS A 270 8.93 3.92 16.98
CA LYS A 270 9.35 4.34 18.34
C LYS A 270 9.30 5.86 18.54
N ASP A 271 9.38 6.64 17.46
CA ASP A 271 9.33 8.10 17.50
C ASP A 271 7.96 8.65 17.10
N TRP A 272 6.90 7.80 17.07
CA TRP A 272 5.55 8.20 16.67
C TRP A 272 5.05 9.45 17.41
N GLU A 273 5.36 9.55 18.72
CA GLU A 273 4.90 10.65 19.56
C GLU A 273 5.59 11.96 19.17
N ALA A 274 6.91 11.96 19.09
CA ALA A 274 7.71 13.14 18.69
C ALA A 274 7.38 13.57 17.24
N ILE A 275 7.15 12.62 16.33
CA ILE A 275 6.71 12.91 14.95
C ILE A 275 5.35 13.59 14.96
N LEU A 276 4.36 13.05 15.70
CA LEU A 276 3.04 13.66 15.80
C LEU A 276 3.09 15.04 16.44
N ASP A 277 3.89 15.23 17.49
CA ASP A 277 4.04 16.54 18.14
C ASP A 277 4.63 17.58 17.18
N ARG A 278 5.61 17.19 16.36
CA ARG A 278 6.16 18.04 15.31
C ARG A 278 5.10 18.41 14.26
N ILE A 279 4.30 17.45 13.80
CA ILE A 279 3.21 17.70 12.85
C ILE A 279 2.12 18.59 13.48
N ILE A 280 1.78 18.40 14.76
CA ILE A 280 0.84 19.24 15.50
C ILE A 280 1.36 20.69 15.53
N HIS A 281 2.65 20.90 15.81
CA HIS A 281 3.25 22.23 15.79
C HIS A 281 3.09 22.90 14.41
N LEU A 282 3.46 22.22 13.33
CA LEU A 282 3.28 22.73 11.96
C LEU A 282 1.83 23.11 11.66
N LYS A 283 0.88 22.35 12.18
CA LYS A 283 -0.55 22.56 11.91
C LYS A 283 -1.19 23.59 12.82
N GLU A 284 -0.91 23.54 14.14
CA GLU A 284 -1.59 24.37 15.13
C GLU A 284 -0.91 25.73 15.33
N VAL A 285 0.43 25.78 15.27
CA VAL A 285 1.21 27.01 15.42
C VAL A 285 1.41 27.70 14.08
N GLU A 286 1.97 26.99 13.09
CA GLU A 286 2.27 27.55 11.76
C GLU A 286 1.04 27.55 10.81
N LYS A 287 -0.10 27.02 11.25
CA LYS A 287 -1.38 27.02 10.50
C LYS A 287 -1.34 26.29 9.15
N LEU A 288 -0.42 25.34 8.98
CA LEU A 288 -0.38 24.54 7.75
C LEU A 288 -1.62 23.64 7.67
N LYS A 289 -2.27 23.62 6.49
CA LYS A 289 -3.43 22.76 6.24
C LYS A 289 -2.95 21.38 5.79
N LEU A 290 -2.79 20.45 6.73
CA LEU A 290 -2.28 19.10 6.47
C LEU A 290 -3.36 18.04 6.65
N GLY A 291 -3.25 16.94 5.92
CA GLY A 291 -4.13 15.78 6.08
C GLY A 291 -3.37 14.49 5.85
N PHE A 292 -3.60 13.48 6.71
CA PHE A 292 -2.86 12.23 6.70
C PHE A 292 -3.78 11.00 6.64
N LEU A 293 -3.28 9.96 5.98
CA LEU A 293 -3.67 8.56 6.12
C LEU A 293 -2.50 7.84 6.78
N ILE A 294 -2.76 7.01 7.78
CA ILE A 294 -1.77 6.17 8.47
C ILE A 294 -2.22 4.72 8.52
N GLN A 295 -1.30 3.80 8.79
CA GLN A 295 -1.57 2.37 8.99
C GLN A 295 -1.18 1.97 10.42
N VAL A 296 -2.04 1.18 11.09
CA VAL A 296 -1.84 0.78 12.49
C VAL A 296 -2.35 -0.64 12.76
N ASP A 297 -1.92 -1.23 13.86
CA ASP A 297 -2.50 -2.47 14.39
C ASP A 297 -3.72 -2.23 15.29
N THR A 298 -4.40 -3.30 15.67
CA THR A 298 -5.62 -3.29 16.48
C THR A 298 -5.41 -2.90 17.95
N LEU A 299 -4.17 -2.85 18.44
CA LEU A 299 -3.83 -2.46 19.81
C LEU A 299 -3.33 -1.01 19.93
N CYS A 300 -3.38 -0.23 18.86
CA CYS A 300 -2.90 1.16 18.85
C CYS A 300 -3.59 2.05 19.87
N HIS A 301 -4.85 1.75 20.24
CA HIS A 301 -5.63 2.49 21.23
C HIS A 301 -5.08 2.35 22.66
N LYS A 302 -4.26 1.33 22.94
CA LYS A 302 -3.57 1.13 24.22
C LYS A 302 -2.38 2.05 24.43
N LEU A 303 -1.92 2.72 23.36
CA LEU A 303 -0.87 3.73 23.48
C LEU A 303 -1.46 5.03 24.04
N PRO A 304 -0.93 5.54 25.15
CA PRO A 304 -1.45 6.76 25.77
C PRO A 304 -1.47 7.93 24.77
N ASN A 305 -2.59 8.62 24.65
CA ASN A 305 -2.78 9.80 23.80
C ASN A 305 -2.57 9.60 22.28
N PHE A 306 -2.22 8.42 21.80
CA PHE A 306 -1.92 8.17 20.38
C PHE A 306 -3.04 8.67 19.46
N ILE A 307 -4.28 8.18 19.65
CA ILE A 307 -5.44 8.55 18.82
C ILE A 307 -5.73 10.04 18.91
N LYS A 308 -5.63 10.64 20.12
CA LYS A 308 -5.83 12.08 20.33
C LYS A 308 -4.79 12.91 19.57
N LYS A 309 -3.52 12.52 19.63
CA LYS A 309 -2.44 13.19 18.88
C LYS A 309 -2.61 13.02 17.37
N CYS A 310 -3.03 11.84 16.89
CA CYS A 310 -3.37 11.62 15.48
C CYS A 310 -4.45 12.60 14.98
N ALA A 311 -5.54 12.80 15.76
CA ALA A 311 -6.59 13.73 15.39
C ALA A 311 -6.07 15.18 15.31
N ARG A 312 -5.28 15.63 16.27
CA ARG A 312 -4.66 16.96 16.29
C ARG A 312 -3.68 17.15 15.13
N ALA A 313 -2.86 16.14 14.84
CA ALA A 313 -1.92 16.14 13.72
C ALA A 313 -2.62 16.20 12.35
N GLY A 314 -3.93 15.91 12.29
CA GLY A 314 -4.72 15.98 11.06
C GLY A 314 -4.82 14.64 10.33
N VAL A 315 -4.68 13.53 11.02
CA VAL A 315 -5.06 12.21 10.50
C VAL A 315 -6.56 12.22 10.22
N ARG A 316 -6.93 11.91 8.98
CA ARG A 316 -8.34 11.91 8.52
C ARG A 316 -8.85 10.50 8.30
N ARG A 317 -7.96 9.58 8.03
CA ARG A 317 -8.23 8.16 7.76
C ARG A 317 -7.17 7.31 8.41
N VAL A 318 -7.56 6.16 8.91
CA VAL A 318 -6.67 5.15 9.48
C VAL A 318 -6.97 3.80 8.86
N PHE A 319 -5.94 3.14 8.29
CA PHE A 319 -6.01 1.74 7.91
C PHE A 319 -5.64 0.86 9.10
N ILE A 320 -6.41 -0.19 9.33
CA ILE A 320 -6.26 -1.10 10.47
C ILE A 320 -6.23 -2.54 9.95
N GLY A 321 -5.16 -3.27 10.24
CA GLY A 321 -5.07 -4.68 9.93
C GLY A 321 -5.93 -5.54 10.87
N LEU A 322 -7.26 -5.56 10.63
CA LEU A 322 -8.19 -6.36 11.42
C LEU A 322 -8.11 -7.85 11.06
N GLU A 323 -7.95 -8.16 9.80
CA GLU A 323 -7.72 -9.43 9.13
C GLU A 323 -8.87 -10.45 9.26
N ASN A 324 -9.35 -10.75 10.45
CA ASN A 324 -10.41 -11.72 10.72
C ASN A 324 -11.01 -11.52 12.12
N ILE A 325 -12.18 -12.08 12.38
CA ILE A 325 -12.79 -12.13 13.72
C ILE A 325 -12.76 -13.54 14.34
N ASN A 326 -12.32 -14.54 13.59
CA ASN A 326 -12.15 -15.90 14.08
C ASN A 326 -10.75 -16.06 14.74
N PRO A 327 -10.68 -16.33 16.07
CA PRO A 327 -9.40 -16.47 16.78
C PRO A 327 -8.50 -17.58 16.25
N ASP A 328 -9.05 -18.69 15.76
CA ASP A 328 -8.26 -19.80 15.22
C ASP A 328 -7.57 -19.40 13.92
N ASN A 329 -8.24 -18.61 13.07
CA ASN A 329 -7.65 -18.07 11.85
C ASN A 329 -6.51 -17.09 12.17
N LEU A 330 -6.71 -16.23 13.17
CA LEU A 330 -5.68 -15.29 13.63
C LEU A 330 -4.47 -16.02 14.23
N ALA A 331 -4.71 -17.09 14.99
CA ALA A 331 -3.67 -17.92 15.57
C ALA A 331 -2.88 -18.68 14.49
N ALA A 332 -3.55 -19.26 13.52
CA ALA A 332 -2.94 -19.96 12.38
C ALA A 332 -2.02 -19.05 11.56
N ALA A 333 -2.39 -17.78 11.43
CA ALA A 333 -1.60 -16.74 10.74
C ALA A 333 -0.53 -16.06 11.63
N HIS A 334 -0.29 -16.56 12.83
CA HIS A 334 0.60 -15.94 13.82
C HIS A 334 0.25 -14.47 14.15
N LYS A 335 -1.01 -14.06 13.96
CA LYS A 335 -1.49 -12.68 14.19
C LYS A 335 -1.89 -12.47 15.66
N ARG A 336 -1.00 -12.77 16.58
CA ARG A 336 -1.24 -12.78 18.05
C ARG A 336 -1.59 -11.40 18.63
N GLN A 337 -1.26 -10.32 17.95
CA GLN A 337 -1.62 -8.96 18.36
C GLN A 337 -3.11 -8.63 18.12
N ASN A 338 -3.79 -9.37 17.26
CA ASN A 338 -5.20 -9.19 17.03
C ASN A 338 -6.01 -9.90 18.10
N LYS A 339 -6.62 -9.11 18.98
CA LYS A 339 -7.49 -9.57 20.06
C LYS A 339 -8.91 -9.14 19.78
N ILE A 340 -9.81 -10.07 19.51
CA ILE A 340 -11.21 -9.77 19.17
C ILE A 340 -11.91 -8.96 20.27
N THR A 341 -11.54 -9.16 21.54
CA THR A 341 -12.04 -8.42 22.69
C THR A 341 -11.69 -6.92 22.68
N GLU A 342 -10.68 -6.53 21.91
CA GLU A 342 -10.21 -5.15 21.85
C GLU A 342 -10.73 -4.39 20.60
N TYR A 343 -11.29 -5.09 19.61
CA TYR A 343 -11.70 -4.48 18.34
C TYR A 343 -12.69 -3.34 18.51
N ARG A 344 -13.72 -3.58 19.31
CA ARG A 344 -14.79 -2.61 19.55
C ARG A 344 -14.28 -1.38 20.29
N LYS A 345 -13.46 -1.56 21.34
CA LYS A 345 -12.82 -0.47 22.11
C LYS A 345 -11.98 0.41 21.19
N MET A 346 -11.14 -0.20 20.37
CA MET A 346 -10.26 0.48 19.42
C MET A 346 -11.07 1.29 18.39
N LEU A 347 -12.09 0.67 17.79
CA LEU A 347 -12.91 1.32 16.75
C LEU A 347 -13.75 2.48 17.32
N LEU A 348 -14.31 2.33 18.50
CA LEU A 348 -15.02 3.41 19.19
C LEU A 348 -14.09 4.59 19.50
N ALA A 349 -12.85 4.33 19.93
CA ALA A 349 -11.87 5.39 20.17
C ALA A 349 -11.56 6.20 18.90
N TRP A 350 -11.39 5.54 17.74
CA TRP A 350 -11.24 6.22 16.45
C TRP A 350 -12.50 7.00 16.05
N LYS A 351 -13.68 6.44 16.34
CA LYS A 351 -14.96 7.09 16.04
C LYS A 351 -15.14 8.37 16.86
N GLU A 352 -14.78 8.34 18.14
CA GLU A 352 -14.79 9.54 19.01
C GLU A 352 -13.80 10.61 18.52
N ALA A 353 -12.65 10.19 17.97
CA ALA A 353 -11.68 11.07 17.35
C ALA A 353 -12.14 11.62 15.98
N ARG A 354 -13.30 11.19 15.46
CA ARG A 354 -13.90 11.58 14.16
C ARG A 354 -13.01 11.25 12.96
N ILE A 355 -12.23 10.19 13.06
CA ILE A 355 -11.37 9.67 12.01
C ILE A 355 -12.09 8.53 11.31
N ILE A 356 -12.08 8.50 9.96
CA ILE A 356 -12.65 7.39 9.19
C ILE A 356 -11.78 6.16 9.39
N THR A 357 -12.40 5.08 9.85
CA THR A 357 -11.78 3.77 9.96
C THR A 357 -11.92 2.99 8.67
N TYR A 358 -10.85 2.36 8.27
CA TYR A 358 -10.73 1.54 7.08
C TYR A 358 -9.94 0.29 7.45
N CYS A 359 -10.58 -0.87 7.33
CA CYS A 359 -10.03 -2.12 7.82
C CYS A 359 -9.84 -3.12 6.69
N GLY A 360 -8.75 -3.88 6.75
CA GLY A 360 -8.52 -5.05 5.92
C GLY A 360 -9.12 -6.31 6.55
N TYR A 361 -9.80 -7.13 5.75
CA TYR A 361 -10.33 -8.44 6.11
C TYR A 361 -9.87 -9.49 5.08
N ILE A 362 -9.19 -10.52 5.54
CA ILE A 362 -8.64 -11.57 4.69
C ILE A 362 -9.60 -12.77 4.69
N THR A 363 -9.93 -13.28 3.51
CA THR A 363 -10.70 -14.50 3.31
C THR A 363 -9.81 -15.64 2.84
N GLY A 364 -10.14 -16.87 3.27
CA GLY A 364 -9.40 -18.07 2.89
C GLY A 364 -8.36 -18.52 3.89
N PHE A 365 -8.50 -18.17 5.14
CA PHE A 365 -7.75 -18.83 6.21
C PHE A 365 -8.17 -20.31 6.31
N PRO A 366 -7.29 -21.20 6.85
CA PRO A 366 -7.53 -22.66 6.82
C PRO A 366 -8.87 -23.11 7.40
N ASN A 367 -9.47 -22.34 8.31
CA ASN A 367 -10.75 -22.65 8.93
C ASN A 367 -11.96 -22.06 8.23
N ASP A 368 -11.78 -21.22 7.22
CA ASP A 368 -12.86 -20.57 6.52
C ASP A 368 -13.71 -21.55 5.68
N THR A 369 -15.00 -21.26 5.63
CA THR A 369 -15.97 -21.82 4.68
C THR A 369 -16.80 -20.67 4.10
N PRO A 370 -17.51 -20.85 2.99
CA PRO A 370 -18.39 -19.80 2.44
C PRO A 370 -19.39 -19.27 3.48
N GLU A 371 -19.95 -20.17 4.30
CA GLU A 371 -20.93 -19.85 5.34
C GLU A 371 -20.29 -19.06 6.48
N SER A 372 -19.09 -19.47 6.94
CA SER A 372 -18.39 -18.77 8.02
C SER A 372 -18.00 -17.35 7.59
N ILE A 373 -17.46 -17.17 6.38
CA ILE A 373 -17.11 -15.86 5.83
C ILE A 373 -18.33 -14.94 5.80
N LYS A 374 -19.47 -15.43 5.29
CA LYS A 374 -20.72 -14.64 5.24
C LYS A 374 -21.21 -14.26 6.63
N ARG A 375 -21.28 -15.22 7.55
CA ARG A 375 -21.66 -14.99 8.95
C ARG A 375 -20.77 -13.96 9.62
N ASP A 376 -19.47 -14.08 9.49
CA ASP A 376 -18.49 -13.19 10.12
C ASP A 376 -18.63 -11.76 9.60
N VAL A 377 -18.91 -11.58 8.31
CA VAL A 377 -19.19 -10.25 7.74
C VAL A 377 -20.49 -9.66 8.31
N GLU A 378 -21.55 -10.46 8.51
CA GLU A 378 -22.79 -9.98 9.13
C GLU A 378 -22.58 -9.58 10.60
N ILE A 379 -21.77 -10.32 11.36
CA ILE A 379 -21.36 -9.97 12.72
C ILE A 379 -20.60 -8.63 12.73
N VAL A 380 -19.61 -8.49 11.85
CA VAL A 380 -18.83 -7.23 11.71
C VAL A 380 -19.74 -6.04 11.43
N LYS A 381 -20.70 -6.17 10.52
CA LYS A 381 -21.70 -5.11 10.21
C LYS A 381 -22.51 -4.70 11.42
N LYS A 382 -22.96 -5.66 12.19
CA LYS A 382 -23.87 -5.45 13.33
C LYS A 382 -23.15 -4.91 14.55
N GLU A 383 -21.98 -5.43 14.87
CA GLU A 383 -21.33 -5.24 16.17
C GLU A 383 -20.11 -4.32 16.15
N LEU A 384 -19.50 -4.08 14.99
CA LEU A 384 -18.32 -3.23 14.90
C LEU A 384 -18.63 -1.89 14.20
N PRO A 385 -18.23 -0.73 14.78
CA PRO A 385 -18.50 0.58 14.19
C PRO A 385 -17.50 0.94 13.08
N LEU A 386 -17.28 0.02 12.13
CA LEU A 386 -16.42 0.22 10.97
C LEU A 386 -17.06 1.17 9.95
N ASP A 387 -16.22 1.91 9.21
CA ASP A 387 -16.69 2.76 8.12
C ASP A 387 -16.47 2.11 6.75
N ILE A 388 -15.25 1.61 6.52
CA ILE A 388 -14.84 0.97 5.28
C ILE A 388 -14.23 -0.39 5.62
N LEU A 389 -14.68 -1.44 4.94
CA LEU A 389 -14.11 -2.77 5.04
C LEU A 389 -13.64 -3.21 3.66
N GLU A 390 -12.41 -3.65 3.56
CA GLU A 390 -11.76 -4.11 2.36
C GLU A 390 -11.43 -5.59 2.49
N PHE A 391 -11.78 -6.36 1.47
CA PHE A 391 -11.58 -7.80 1.50
C PHE A 391 -10.40 -8.19 0.61
N PHE A 392 -9.63 -9.16 1.08
CA PHE A 392 -8.48 -9.71 0.39
C PHE A 392 -8.60 -11.23 0.32
N PHE A 393 -8.06 -11.83 -0.73
CA PHE A 393 -7.71 -13.25 -0.70
C PHE A 393 -6.43 -13.44 0.13
N LEU A 394 -6.36 -14.53 0.88
CA LEU A 394 -5.10 -14.97 1.50
C LEU A 394 -4.17 -15.45 0.38
N THR A 395 -3.39 -14.50 -0.15
CA THR A 395 -2.47 -14.75 -1.26
C THR A 395 -1.09 -15.10 -0.71
N PRO A 396 -0.50 -16.25 -1.07
CA PRO A 396 0.84 -16.62 -0.67
C PRO A 396 1.87 -15.80 -1.47
N LEU A 397 2.15 -14.58 -1.01
CA LEU A 397 3.04 -13.66 -1.71
C LEU A 397 4.51 -14.11 -1.60
N PRO A 398 5.29 -14.15 -2.69
CA PRO A 398 6.73 -14.35 -2.64
C PRO A 398 7.41 -13.42 -1.62
N GLY A 399 8.12 -14.01 -0.66
CA GLY A 399 8.68 -13.29 0.49
C GLY A 399 7.91 -13.49 1.80
N SER A 400 6.73 -14.13 1.79
CA SER A 400 6.03 -14.55 3.01
C SER A 400 6.45 -15.95 3.46
N GLU A 401 6.27 -16.25 4.75
CA GLU A 401 6.49 -17.58 5.31
C GLU A 401 5.51 -18.60 4.69
N ASP A 402 4.25 -18.20 4.46
CA ASP A 402 3.24 -19.08 3.87
C ASP A 402 3.65 -19.50 2.45
N HIS A 403 4.15 -18.58 1.61
CA HIS A 403 4.67 -18.92 0.29
C HIS A 403 5.84 -19.88 0.36
N GLN A 404 6.80 -19.63 1.25
CA GLN A 404 7.97 -20.49 1.41
C GLN A 404 7.56 -21.92 1.79
N LYS A 405 6.63 -22.07 2.75
CA LYS A 405 6.11 -23.38 3.18
C LYS A 405 5.43 -24.13 2.04
N LEU A 406 4.59 -23.46 1.24
CA LEU A 406 3.91 -24.07 0.09
C LEU A 406 4.92 -24.57 -0.95
N VAL A 407 5.91 -23.75 -1.30
CA VAL A 407 6.96 -24.12 -2.26
C VAL A 407 7.79 -25.31 -1.74
N GLN A 408 8.20 -25.30 -0.46
CA GLN A 408 8.97 -26.39 0.14
C GLN A 408 8.19 -27.70 0.25
N ALA A 409 6.88 -27.60 0.47
CA ALA A 409 5.98 -28.75 0.52
C ALA A 409 5.55 -29.26 -0.87
N GLY A 410 5.96 -28.58 -1.95
CA GLY A 410 5.56 -28.93 -3.31
C GLY A 410 4.06 -28.71 -3.59
N VAL A 411 3.39 -27.86 -2.79
CA VAL A 411 1.98 -27.54 -2.99
C VAL A 411 1.85 -26.62 -4.21
N PRO A 412 0.97 -26.98 -5.18
CA PRO A 412 0.79 -26.15 -6.37
C PRO A 412 0.29 -24.75 -6.04
N VAL A 413 0.95 -23.74 -6.58
CA VAL A 413 0.51 -22.35 -6.59
C VAL A 413 0.30 -21.91 -8.04
N ASP A 414 -0.53 -20.89 -8.29
CA ASP A 414 -0.76 -20.41 -9.66
C ASP A 414 0.57 -19.91 -10.25
N PRO A 415 1.02 -20.44 -11.40
CA PRO A 415 2.28 -20.06 -12.00
C PRO A 415 2.25 -18.66 -12.63
N ASP A 416 1.08 -18.08 -12.83
CA ASP A 416 0.91 -16.73 -13.35
C ASP A 416 0.95 -15.70 -12.23
N LEU A 417 2.11 -15.12 -11.98
CA LEU A 417 2.28 -14.08 -10.97
C LEU A 417 1.34 -12.89 -11.17
N ASN A 418 0.82 -12.65 -12.39
CA ASN A 418 -0.13 -11.55 -12.63
C ASN A 418 -1.39 -11.65 -11.77
N LYS A 419 -1.75 -12.85 -11.29
CA LYS A 419 -2.91 -13.11 -10.42
C LYS A 419 -2.62 -12.88 -8.94
N TYR A 420 -1.38 -12.56 -8.55
CA TYR A 420 -1.04 -12.26 -7.15
C TYR A 420 -1.41 -10.81 -6.80
N ASP A 421 -2.60 -10.40 -7.20
CA ASP A 421 -3.15 -9.05 -7.16
C ASP A 421 -4.19 -8.85 -6.04
N LEU A 422 -4.30 -9.80 -5.11
CA LEU A 422 -5.26 -9.81 -4.01
C LEU A 422 -6.75 -9.95 -4.45
N ASN A 423 -6.99 -10.15 -5.75
CA ASN A 423 -8.32 -10.29 -6.35
C ASN A 423 -8.55 -11.67 -7.00
N HIS A 424 -7.53 -12.55 -6.95
CA HIS A 424 -7.57 -13.90 -7.48
C HIS A 424 -7.11 -14.94 -6.47
N VAL A 425 -7.67 -16.14 -6.57
CA VAL A 425 -7.21 -17.30 -5.81
C VAL A 425 -5.98 -17.89 -6.48
N CYS A 426 -4.85 -17.91 -5.75
CA CYS A 426 -3.55 -18.37 -6.23
C CYS A 426 -3.10 -19.73 -5.70
N THR A 427 -3.86 -20.35 -4.79
CA THR A 427 -3.51 -21.65 -4.19
C THR A 427 -4.77 -22.45 -3.85
N GLY A 428 -4.61 -23.71 -3.50
CA GLY A 428 -5.70 -24.56 -3.02
C GLY A 428 -6.14 -24.18 -1.60
N HIS A 429 -7.36 -24.57 -1.25
CA HIS A 429 -7.92 -24.45 0.10
C HIS A 429 -8.50 -25.80 0.55
N ALA A 430 -8.32 -26.14 1.83
CA ALA A 430 -8.74 -27.47 2.34
C ALA A 430 -10.25 -27.68 2.39
N LYS A 431 -11.03 -26.59 2.55
CA LYS A 431 -12.49 -26.63 2.78
C LYS A 431 -13.32 -25.96 1.68
N MET A 432 -12.67 -25.37 0.69
CA MET A 432 -13.33 -24.66 -0.42
C MET A 432 -12.67 -25.00 -1.74
N SER A 433 -13.44 -25.25 -2.76
CA SER A 433 -12.95 -25.20 -4.13
C SER A 433 -12.58 -23.76 -4.51
N LYS A 434 -11.82 -23.59 -5.58
CA LYS A 434 -11.45 -22.25 -6.09
C LYS A 434 -12.70 -21.40 -6.36
N ALA A 435 -13.71 -21.97 -7.00
CA ALA A 435 -14.96 -21.27 -7.34
C ALA A 435 -15.77 -20.87 -6.10
N GLU A 436 -15.83 -21.74 -5.08
CA GLU A 436 -16.49 -21.42 -3.81
C GLU A 436 -15.77 -20.27 -3.09
N TRP A 437 -14.46 -20.28 -3.07
CA TRP A 437 -13.69 -19.21 -2.42
C TRP A 437 -13.84 -17.87 -3.16
N GLU A 438 -13.74 -17.86 -4.50
CA GLU A 438 -13.99 -16.67 -5.33
C GLU A 438 -15.42 -16.12 -5.11
N ASN A 439 -16.43 -17.00 -5.05
CA ASN A 439 -17.80 -16.61 -4.78
C ASN A 439 -18.01 -16.10 -3.34
N ALA A 440 -17.35 -16.71 -2.35
CA ALA A 440 -17.40 -16.26 -0.96
C ALA A 440 -16.79 -14.85 -0.81
N TYR A 441 -15.68 -14.58 -1.48
CA TYR A 441 -15.07 -13.25 -1.54
C TYR A 441 -16.02 -12.20 -2.15
N LEU A 442 -16.60 -12.47 -3.30
CA LEU A 442 -17.58 -11.56 -3.91
C LEU A 442 -18.84 -11.39 -3.05
N THR A 443 -19.25 -12.45 -2.35
CA THR A 443 -20.36 -12.41 -1.40
C THR A 443 -20.04 -11.53 -0.20
N ALA A 444 -18.82 -11.58 0.33
CA ALA A 444 -18.38 -10.70 1.41
C ALA A 444 -18.52 -9.21 1.04
N TRP A 445 -18.07 -8.83 -0.15
CA TRP A 445 -18.25 -7.46 -0.68
C TRP A 445 -19.73 -7.07 -0.79
N LYS A 446 -20.57 -7.94 -1.37
CA LYS A 446 -22.02 -7.69 -1.51
C LYS A 446 -22.73 -7.61 -0.16
N THR A 447 -22.33 -8.44 0.79
CA THR A 447 -22.90 -8.49 2.13
C THR A 447 -22.60 -7.22 2.91
N TYR A 448 -21.35 -6.74 2.87
CA TYR A 448 -20.96 -5.54 3.62
C TYR A 448 -21.55 -4.26 3.00
N TYR A 449 -21.49 -4.09 1.68
CA TYR A 449 -21.90 -2.86 1.00
C TYR A 449 -23.36 -2.89 0.52
N THR A 450 -24.29 -3.43 1.33
CA THR A 450 -25.73 -3.24 1.07
C THR A 450 -26.13 -1.78 1.32
N MET A 451 -27.14 -1.26 0.62
CA MET A 451 -27.60 0.11 0.80
C MET A 451 -28.06 0.40 2.23
N GLU A 452 -28.65 -0.60 2.89
CA GLU A 452 -29.05 -0.52 4.31
C GLU A 452 -27.85 -0.34 5.23
N HIS A 453 -26.79 -1.13 5.00
CA HIS A 453 -25.58 -1.01 5.82
C HIS A 453 -24.83 0.28 5.53
N VAL A 454 -24.79 0.73 4.29
CA VAL A 454 -24.23 2.06 3.95
C VAL A 454 -25.00 3.19 4.66
N GLU A 455 -26.34 3.09 4.72
CA GLU A 455 -27.14 4.04 5.53
C GLU A 455 -26.76 3.98 7.03
N THR A 456 -26.56 2.77 7.55
CA THR A 456 -26.11 2.54 8.94
C THR A 456 -24.76 3.18 9.20
N ILE A 457 -23.78 2.98 8.32
CA ILE A 457 -22.45 3.62 8.41
C ILE A 457 -22.58 5.15 8.47
N LEU A 458 -23.40 5.74 7.58
CA LEU A 458 -23.61 7.19 7.55
C LEU A 458 -24.31 7.69 8.83
N ARG A 459 -25.28 6.94 9.37
CA ARG A 459 -25.93 7.25 10.64
C ARG A 459 -24.95 7.22 11.81
N ARG A 460 -24.10 6.19 11.90
CA ARG A 460 -23.03 6.06 12.91
C ARG A 460 -22.05 7.23 12.85
N LEU A 461 -21.60 7.59 11.64
CA LEU A 461 -20.70 8.74 11.44
C LEU A 461 -21.36 10.05 11.87
N MET A 462 -22.63 10.28 11.51
CA MET A 462 -23.34 11.49 11.89
C MET A 462 -23.58 11.59 13.39
N ALA A 463 -23.92 10.48 14.05
CA ALA A 463 -24.13 10.43 15.50
C ALA A 463 -22.87 10.88 16.26
N LYS A 464 -21.69 10.51 15.79
CA LYS A 464 -20.40 10.90 16.37
C LYS A 464 -19.77 12.15 15.72
N ARG A 465 -20.56 12.92 14.94
CA ARG A 465 -20.11 14.13 14.22
C ARG A 465 -18.90 13.89 13.31
N GLY A 466 -18.75 12.65 12.81
CA GLY A 466 -17.70 12.25 11.90
C GLY A 466 -17.90 12.79 10.48
N PRO A 467 -16.91 12.64 9.59
CA PRO A 467 -16.91 13.21 8.24
C PRO A 467 -17.73 12.37 7.23
N ALA A 468 -19.04 12.22 7.47
CA ALA A 468 -19.94 11.40 6.66
C ALA A 468 -19.95 11.80 5.16
N SER A 469 -19.69 13.07 4.81
CA SER A 469 -19.56 13.51 3.40
C SER A 469 -18.35 12.89 2.70
N ASN A 470 -17.25 12.72 3.44
CA ASN A 470 -16.04 12.11 2.87
C ASN A 470 -16.19 10.59 2.76
N ALA A 471 -16.93 9.98 3.70
CA ALA A 471 -17.23 8.55 3.66
C ALA A 471 -18.01 8.16 2.39
N ILE A 472 -18.93 9.00 1.89
CA ILE A 472 -19.64 8.73 0.63
C ILE A 472 -18.67 8.55 -0.53
N VAL A 473 -17.68 9.42 -0.65
CA VAL A 473 -16.69 9.36 -1.74
C VAL A 473 -15.90 8.05 -1.65
N LEU A 474 -15.49 7.65 -0.44
CA LEU A 474 -14.76 6.41 -0.21
C LEU A 474 -15.64 5.19 -0.50
N ILE A 475 -16.87 5.16 0.03
CA ILE A 475 -17.81 4.05 -0.21
C ILE A 475 -18.10 3.93 -1.72
N THR A 476 -18.33 5.06 -2.41
CA THR A 476 -18.51 5.05 -3.87
C THR A 476 -17.29 4.46 -4.56
N TRP A 477 -16.09 4.84 -4.15
CA TRP A 477 -14.85 4.32 -4.71
C TRP A 477 -14.74 2.81 -4.51
N PHE A 478 -14.91 2.30 -3.28
CA PHE A 478 -14.80 0.88 -2.96
C PHE A 478 -15.84 0.03 -3.71
N MET A 479 -17.11 0.45 -3.69
CA MET A 479 -18.17 -0.24 -4.42
C MET A 479 -17.95 -0.22 -5.94
N SER A 480 -17.51 0.92 -6.49
CA SER A 480 -17.29 1.02 -7.94
C SER A 480 -16.07 0.22 -8.41
N ALA A 481 -15.00 0.15 -7.61
CA ALA A 481 -13.83 -0.64 -7.97
C ALA A 481 -14.18 -2.11 -8.20
N ILE A 482 -14.89 -2.72 -7.27
CA ILE A 482 -15.29 -4.14 -7.34
C ILE A 482 -16.44 -4.35 -8.34
N HIS A 483 -17.54 -3.58 -8.21
CA HIS A 483 -18.78 -3.92 -8.95
C HIS A 483 -18.88 -3.29 -10.34
N ILE A 484 -18.07 -2.26 -10.63
CA ILE A 484 -18.11 -1.57 -11.93
C ILE A 484 -16.85 -1.82 -12.72
N GLU A 485 -15.67 -1.70 -12.08
CA GLU A 485 -14.38 -1.85 -12.75
C GLU A 485 -13.85 -3.28 -12.73
N GLY A 486 -14.25 -4.11 -11.77
CA GLY A 486 -13.76 -5.49 -11.60
C GLY A 486 -12.30 -5.56 -11.15
N VAL A 487 -11.84 -4.55 -10.40
CA VAL A 487 -10.49 -4.51 -9.85
C VAL A 487 -10.53 -4.23 -8.35
N HIS A 488 -9.50 -4.65 -7.65
CA HIS A 488 -9.38 -4.34 -6.22
C HIS A 488 -9.26 -2.82 -5.98
N PRO A 489 -9.85 -2.24 -4.91
CA PRO A 489 -9.78 -0.80 -4.65
C PRO A 489 -8.37 -0.23 -4.61
N LEU A 490 -7.39 -0.97 -4.09
CA LEU A 490 -5.98 -0.54 -4.06
C LEU A 490 -5.35 -0.36 -5.45
N GLU A 491 -5.89 -1.01 -6.48
CA GLU A 491 -5.41 -0.96 -7.86
C GLU A 491 -6.28 -0.08 -8.75
N SER A 492 -7.34 0.48 -8.19
CA SER A 492 -8.30 1.29 -8.91
C SER A 492 -7.86 2.74 -9.09
N GLY A 493 -8.63 3.48 -9.87
CA GLY A 493 -8.40 4.88 -10.16
C GLY A 493 -9.64 5.57 -10.72
N VAL A 494 -9.44 6.80 -11.17
CA VAL A 494 -10.47 7.60 -11.82
C VAL A 494 -10.34 7.44 -13.34
N PHE A 495 -11.39 6.98 -13.99
CA PHE A 495 -11.47 6.70 -15.43
C PHE A 495 -10.42 5.72 -15.95
N ARG A 496 -10.86 4.47 -16.14
CA ARG A 496 -10.04 3.40 -16.71
C ARG A 496 -9.62 3.74 -18.15
N ILE A 497 -8.33 3.60 -18.43
CA ILE A 497 -7.77 3.78 -19.77
C ILE A 497 -7.25 2.43 -20.27
N LYS A 498 -7.73 1.98 -21.45
CA LYS A 498 -7.19 0.79 -22.14
C LYS A 498 -6.53 1.24 -23.44
N TYR A 499 -5.32 0.77 -23.68
CA TYR A 499 -4.61 1.00 -24.94
C TYR A 499 -4.53 -0.29 -25.74
N ARG A 500 -5.17 -0.33 -26.89
CA ARG A 500 -5.29 -1.53 -27.74
C ARG A 500 -3.99 -2.28 -27.98
N LYS A 501 -2.87 -1.55 -28.19
CA LYS A 501 -1.54 -2.13 -28.46
C LYS A 501 -0.75 -2.53 -27.21
N ASP A 502 -1.22 -2.15 -26.02
CA ASP A 502 -0.56 -2.48 -24.75
C ASP A 502 -1.30 -3.65 -24.07
N ARG A 503 -1.48 -4.72 -24.84
CA ARG A 503 -2.07 -5.97 -24.41
C ARG A 503 -0.97 -6.99 -24.16
N ARG A 504 -1.17 -7.86 -23.16
CA ARG A 504 -0.25 -8.95 -22.81
C ARG A 504 0.09 -9.79 -24.07
N PRO A 505 1.36 -10.16 -24.30
CA PRO A 505 1.75 -10.85 -25.54
C PRO A 505 1.05 -12.18 -25.81
N THR A 506 0.50 -12.83 -24.76
CA THR A 506 -0.28 -14.08 -24.90
C THR A 506 -1.68 -13.87 -25.45
N PHE A 507 -2.16 -12.63 -25.53
CA PHE A 507 -3.46 -12.27 -26.05
C PHE A 507 -3.35 -11.62 -27.43
N PRO A 508 -4.24 -11.95 -28.40
CA PRO A 508 -4.25 -11.30 -29.69
C PRO A 508 -4.63 -9.82 -29.58
N ILE A 509 -4.01 -8.98 -30.41
CA ILE A 509 -4.41 -7.56 -30.49
C ILE A 509 -5.75 -7.48 -31.22
N GLU A 510 -6.79 -6.98 -30.55
CA GLU A 510 -8.12 -6.82 -31.13
C GLU A 510 -8.11 -5.90 -32.36
N PRO A 511 -8.94 -6.14 -33.40
CA PRO A 511 -9.13 -5.21 -34.52
C PRO A 511 -9.62 -3.84 -34.03
N ILE A 512 -9.30 -2.77 -34.79
CA ILE A 512 -9.67 -1.39 -34.44
C ILE A 512 -11.18 -1.23 -34.33
N TRP A 513 -11.91 -1.82 -35.26
CA TRP A 513 -13.38 -1.71 -35.36
C TRP A 513 -14.15 -2.51 -34.31
N THR A 514 -13.52 -3.44 -33.61
CA THR A 514 -14.11 -4.15 -32.47
C THR A 514 -13.69 -3.49 -31.15
N PHE A 515 -12.41 -3.16 -31.01
CA PHE A 515 -11.86 -2.60 -29.77
C PHE A 515 -12.51 -1.25 -29.40
N TYR A 516 -12.49 -0.26 -30.29
CA TYR A 516 -12.94 1.09 -29.92
C TYR A 516 -14.44 1.19 -29.63
N PRO A 517 -15.37 0.57 -30.41
CA PRO A 517 -16.76 0.57 -30.06
C PRO A 517 -17.04 -0.11 -28.71
N LYS A 518 -16.43 -1.28 -28.45
CA LYS A 518 -16.53 -1.98 -27.17
C LYS A 518 -16.00 -1.12 -26.02
N TYR A 519 -14.81 -0.57 -26.16
CA TYR A 519 -14.17 0.26 -25.13
C TYR A 519 -15.01 1.51 -24.78
N TRP A 520 -15.56 2.20 -25.79
CA TRP A 520 -16.38 3.38 -25.53
C TRP A 520 -17.73 3.01 -24.91
N ALA A 521 -18.39 1.96 -25.37
CA ALA A 521 -19.65 1.48 -24.80
C ALA A 521 -19.47 1.09 -23.33
N GLU A 522 -18.42 0.32 -23.01
CA GLU A 522 -18.06 -0.05 -21.64
C GLU A 522 -17.77 1.19 -20.79
N SER A 523 -16.96 2.13 -21.30
CA SER A 523 -16.57 3.34 -20.56
C SER A 523 -17.77 4.22 -20.24
N ILE A 524 -18.66 4.46 -21.20
CA ILE A 524 -19.90 5.23 -21.00
C ILE A 524 -20.81 4.52 -19.98
N GLY A 525 -20.99 3.20 -20.12
CA GLY A 525 -21.79 2.40 -19.19
C GLY A 525 -21.24 2.43 -17.77
N LYS A 526 -19.91 2.36 -17.60
CA LYS A 526 -19.25 2.45 -16.29
C LYS A 526 -19.42 3.83 -15.66
N VAL A 527 -19.24 4.89 -16.43
CA VAL A 527 -19.46 6.29 -15.97
C VAL A 527 -20.91 6.49 -15.54
N ALA A 528 -21.88 6.04 -16.34
CA ALA A 528 -23.30 6.14 -16.00
C ALA A 528 -23.63 5.42 -14.68
N ARG A 529 -23.13 4.19 -14.49
CA ARG A 529 -23.29 3.43 -13.24
C ARG A 529 -22.63 4.12 -12.05
N LEU A 530 -21.42 4.66 -12.22
CA LEU A 530 -20.71 5.41 -11.17
C LEU A 530 -21.49 6.66 -10.75
N LEU A 531 -21.98 7.44 -11.71
CA LEU A 531 -22.79 8.65 -11.43
C LEU A 531 -24.11 8.31 -10.74
N SER A 532 -24.77 7.23 -11.15
CA SER A 532 -25.99 6.70 -10.52
C SER A 532 -25.72 6.30 -9.07
N LEU A 533 -24.66 5.51 -8.82
CA LEU A 533 -24.26 5.10 -7.47
C LEU A 533 -23.96 6.32 -6.58
N TYR A 534 -23.12 7.23 -7.06
CA TYR A 534 -22.78 8.45 -6.32
C TYR A 534 -24.01 9.32 -6.05
N GLY A 535 -24.91 9.47 -7.03
CA GLY A 535 -26.17 10.21 -6.90
C GLY A 535 -27.06 9.61 -5.81
N THR A 536 -27.20 8.28 -5.79
CA THR A 536 -27.98 7.53 -4.78
C THR A 536 -27.40 7.76 -3.38
N LEU A 537 -26.10 7.56 -3.19
CA LEU A 537 -25.43 7.74 -1.90
C LEU A 537 -25.49 9.20 -1.43
N ARG A 538 -25.33 10.15 -2.34
CA ARG A 538 -25.43 11.59 -2.03
C ARG A 538 -26.84 11.97 -1.64
N SER A 539 -27.86 11.42 -2.28
CA SER A 539 -29.28 11.64 -1.94
C SER A 539 -29.59 11.08 -0.55
N MET A 540 -29.15 9.85 -0.26
CA MET A 540 -29.23 9.21 1.06
C MET A 540 -28.60 10.11 2.14
N TYR A 541 -27.38 10.58 1.91
CA TYR A 541 -26.71 11.49 2.84
C TYR A 541 -27.49 12.79 3.08
N LYS A 542 -28.00 13.43 2.01
CA LYS A 542 -28.78 14.66 2.14
C LYS A 542 -30.04 14.44 2.96
N ARG A 543 -30.75 13.31 2.76
CA ARG A 543 -31.92 12.89 3.55
C ARG A 543 -31.56 12.74 5.01
N LEU A 544 -30.50 11.98 5.33
CA LEU A 544 -30.05 11.76 6.70
C LEU A 544 -29.59 13.04 7.40
N LYS A 545 -28.88 13.92 6.67
CA LYS A 545 -28.41 15.21 7.19
C LYS A 545 -29.55 16.13 7.63
N LYS A 546 -30.72 16.05 6.98
CA LYS A 546 -31.92 16.82 7.34
C LYS A 546 -32.66 16.24 8.56
N GLY A 547 -32.41 14.97 8.92
CA GLY A 547 -33.05 14.29 10.04
C GLY A 547 -32.78 14.97 11.37
N ARG A 548 -33.87 15.24 12.15
CA ARG A 548 -33.80 15.91 13.47
C ARG A 548 -33.05 15.07 14.51
N ASN A 549 -33.13 13.74 14.44
CA ASN A 549 -32.58 12.80 15.44
C ASN A 549 -31.20 12.21 15.04
N LYS A 550 -30.50 12.78 14.03
CA LYS A 550 -29.23 12.23 13.53
C LYS A 550 -28.13 12.07 14.58
N LEU A 551 -28.12 12.91 15.62
CA LEU A 551 -27.14 12.84 16.70
C LEU A 551 -27.54 11.86 17.81
N LYS A 552 -28.79 11.38 17.81
CA LYS A 552 -29.34 10.45 18.83
C LYS A 552 -29.30 8.99 18.32
N TYR A 553 -28.82 8.78 17.11
CA TYR A 553 -28.74 7.41 16.58
C TYR A 553 -27.79 6.56 17.43
N MET A 554 -28.27 5.42 17.84
CA MET A 554 -27.55 4.41 18.62
C MET A 554 -27.92 3.03 18.10
N ASP A 555 -26.96 2.17 17.96
CA ASP A 555 -27.10 0.74 17.69
C ASP A 555 -26.05 -0.04 18.49
N VAL A 556 -26.07 -1.36 18.40
CA VAL A 556 -25.17 -2.24 19.14
C VAL A 556 -23.69 -1.86 18.93
N ALA A 557 -23.30 -1.49 17.71
CA ALA A 557 -21.91 -1.11 17.41
C ALA A 557 -21.48 0.19 18.12
N LEU A 558 -22.40 1.11 18.40
CA LEU A 558 -22.12 2.40 19.03
C LEU A 558 -22.33 2.41 20.55
N THR A 559 -22.90 1.35 21.15
CA THR A 559 -23.04 1.26 22.61
C THR A 559 -21.66 1.28 23.27
N PRO A 560 -21.51 1.88 24.46
CA PRO A 560 -20.27 1.79 25.22
C PRO A 560 -19.88 0.34 25.48
N VAL A 561 -18.59 0.06 25.50
CA VAL A 561 -18.09 -1.28 25.87
C VAL A 561 -18.41 -1.54 27.34
N SER A 562 -18.96 -2.70 27.63
CA SER A 562 -19.31 -3.17 28.97
C SER A 562 -18.74 -4.56 29.24
N ASP A 563 -18.75 -4.99 30.50
CA ASP A 563 -18.35 -6.35 30.87
C ASP A 563 -19.33 -7.41 30.35
N HIS A 564 -20.57 -7.01 30.02
CA HIS A 564 -21.59 -7.88 29.43
C HIS A 564 -21.42 -8.10 27.92
N ASP A 565 -20.53 -7.36 27.24
CA ASP A 565 -20.28 -7.53 25.80
C ASP A 565 -19.93 -8.98 25.45
N ILE A 566 -19.23 -9.72 26.34
CA ILE A 566 -18.84 -11.12 26.13
C ILE A 566 -20.08 -12.02 26.08
N GLU A 567 -21.14 -11.70 26.80
CA GLU A 567 -22.38 -12.46 26.83
C GLU A 567 -23.33 -12.05 25.70
N ASP A 568 -23.32 -10.76 25.32
CA ASP A 568 -24.31 -10.17 24.43
C ASP A 568 -23.93 -10.17 22.95
N LEU A 569 -22.64 -10.22 22.61
CA LEU A 569 -22.18 -10.07 21.23
C LEU A 569 -21.90 -11.42 20.54
N GLU A 570 -22.47 -11.62 19.38
CA GLU A 570 -22.31 -12.83 18.56
C GLU A 570 -20.85 -13.11 18.20
N MET A 571 -20.03 -12.08 18.09
CA MET A 571 -18.60 -12.18 17.83
C MET A 571 -17.87 -13.07 18.86
N PHE A 572 -18.34 -13.07 20.11
CA PHE A 572 -17.76 -13.86 21.19
C PHE A 572 -18.35 -15.27 21.35
N HIS A 573 -19.38 -15.58 20.55
CA HIS A 573 -20.04 -16.90 20.51
C HIS A 573 -19.67 -17.72 19.26
N THR A 574 -18.72 -17.25 18.46
CA THR A 574 -18.18 -18.09 17.37
C THR A 574 -17.46 -19.30 17.95
N PRO A 575 -17.37 -20.45 17.24
CA PRO A 575 -16.93 -21.72 17.82
C PRO A 575 -15.61 -21.69 18.62
N SER A 576 -14.67 -20.86 18.21
CA SER A 576 -13.35 -20.73 18.85
C SER A 576 -13.24 -19.56 19.84
N ALA A 577 -14.16 -18.62 19.85
CA ALA A 577 -14.08 -17.40 20.66
C ALA A 577 -14.10 -17.68 22.18
N PRO A 578 -14.97 -18.55 22.73
CA PRO A 578 -15.02 -18.80 24.18
C PRO A 578 -13.68 -19.32 24.74
N ALA A 579 -13.06 -20.27 24.03
CA ALA A 579 -11.75 -20.83 24.45
C ALA A 579 -10.65 -19.76 24.42
N PHE A 580 -10.63 -18.93 23.39
CA PHE A 580 -9.70 -17.82 23.25
C PHE A 580 -9.88 -16.79 24.38
N ILE A 581 -11.11 -16.38 24.67
CA ILE A 581 -11.44 -15.40 25.72
C ILE A 581 -10.97 -15.93 27.08
N ALA A 582 -11.28 -17.19 27.41
CA ALA A 582 -10.85 -17.81 28.65
C ALA A 582 -9.31 -17.85 28.78
N GLN A 583 -8.61 -18.11 27.68
CA GLN A 583 -7.14 -18.09 27.66
C GLN A 583 -6.58 -16.66 27.89
N GLU A 584 -7.17 -15.67 27.24
CA GLU A 584 -6.77 -14.27 27.40
C GLU A 584 -7.00 -13.77 28.84
N GLN A 585 -8.14 -14.08 29.44
CA GLN A 585 -8.46 -13.73 30.82
C GLN A 585 -7.46 -14.35 31.82
N ARG A 586 -7.11 -15.63 31.64
CA ARG A 586 -6.07 -16.29 32.46
C ARG A 586 -4.72 -15.60 32.32
N ARG A 587 -4.34 -15.23 31.10
CA ARG A 587 -3.06 -14.56 30.83
C ARG A 587 -3.02 -13.15 31.43
N GLU A 588 -4.13 -12.42 31.38
CA GLU A 588 -4.22 -11.08 31.99
C GLU A 588 -4.16 -11.16 33.51
N ALA A 589 -4.83 -12.13 34.13
CA ALA A 589 -4.73 -12.39 35.57
C ALA A 589 -3.30 -12.74 36.00
N THR A 590 -2.62 -13.61 35.25
CA THR A 590 -1.21 -13.97 35.52
C THR A 590 -0.28 -12.76 35.43
N ASN A 591 -0.49 -11.91 34.39
CA ASN A 591 0.32 -10.69 34.20
C ASN A 591 0.04 -9.64 35.27
N ALA A 592 -1.20 -9.51 35.76
CA ALA A 592 -1.57 -8.63 36.85
C ALA A 592 -0.90 -9.06 38.16
N ALA A 593 -0.99 -10.35 38.52
CA ALA A 593 -0.31 -10.93 39.68
C ALA A 593 1.22 -10.75 39.64
N ALA A 594 1.82 -10.91 38.45
CA ALA A 594 3.26 -10.69 38.28
C ALA A 594 3.67 -9.22 38.47
N ARG A 595 2.82 -8.26 38.06
CA ARG A 595 3.06 -6.82 38.26
C ARG A 595 2.90 -6.44 39.75
N GLU A 596 1.92 -6.97 40.45
CA GLU A 596 1.73 -6.75 41.89
C GLU A 596 2.91 -7.29 42.69
N HIS A 597 3.39 -8.48 42.34
CA HIS A 597 4.62 -9.07 42.94
C HIS A 597 5.86 -8.20 42.69
N ALA A 598 6.03 -7.67 41.45
CA ALA A 598 7.16 -6.81 41.11
C ALA A 598 7.09 -5.46 41.85
N HIS A 599 5.88 -4.91 42.08
CA HIS A 599 5.71 -3.68 42.85
C HIS A 599 5.92 -3.89 44.36
N SER A 600 5.51 -5.04 44.92
CA SER A 600 5.75 -5.36 46.33
C SER A 600 7.23 -5.57 46.64
N HIS A 601 7.99 -6.16 45.70
CA HIS A 601 9.45 -6.32 45.85
C HIS A 601 10.24 -5.01 45.60
N ALA A 602 9.68 -4.03 44.89
CA ALA A 602 10.33 -2.73 44.70
C ALA A 602 10.02 -1.73 45.83
N ALA A 603 9.03 -2.05 46.69
CA ALA A 603 8.63 -1.27 47.84
C ALA A 603 9.16 -1.81 49.17
N ALA A 604 9.75 -3.02 49.20
CA ALA A 604 10.47 -3.59 50.29
C ALA A 604 12.00 -3.41 50.09
#